data_92e1ce05ce9afe35e4ca9dadc447201f
#
_entry.id   92e1ce05ce9afe35e4ca9dadc447201f
#
_cell.length_a   1.000
_cell.length_b   1.000
_cell.length_c   1.000
_cell.angle_alpha   90.00
_cell.angle_beta   90.00
_cell.angle_gamma   90.00
#
_symmetry.space_group_name_H-M   'P 1'
#
loop_
_entity.id
_entity.type
_entity.pdbx_description
1 polymer ?
#
loop_
_entity_poly.entity_id
_entity_poly.type
_entity_poly.pdbx_seq_one_letter_code
_entity_poly.pdbx_strand_id
1 'polypeptide(L)'
;MGNKMGLKKRIMKLLLLVIIAYFFLLSWLLLSVDIIVFPRFRAPNIMMTPKDLGVKYEEIFVETADAKKLCCWYVPAASPGGLTLIYNHGNAENISTAFNHAYAIARKLEANLFIYDYRGYARSEGAPSTATFYGDCDSVYAYLSSRPELKGGKFVVYGRSLGGAAAIHMASKFQCHRLITESTFVSVPLHIWFNPVLFVFYPFVREYLPSSEKAKAVTAPWLIIHGGRDGVISVKNAHALYALDIKAKRSIYIADEASHNNVMKLRGDEYLNKIYDFVNK
;
A
#
# COMPACT_ATOMS: atom_id res chain seq x y z
N MET A 1 4.82 8.76 -62.39
CA MET A 1 4.24 7.68 -61.58
C MET A 1 5.21 7.04 -60.57
N GLY A 2 6.52 7.00 -60.78
CA GLY A 2 7.47 6.34 -59.90
C GLY A 2 7.65 6.97 -58.51
N ASN A 3 7.49 8.30 -58.37
CA ASN A 3 7.75 8.98 -57.09
C ASN A 3 6.65 8.71 -56.00
N LYS A 4 5.39 8.52 -56.41
CA LYS A 4 4.28 8.22 -55.50
C LYS A 4 4.37 6.80 -54.91
N MET A 5 4.91 5.86 -55.67
CA MET A 5 5.08 4.46 -55.22
C MET A 5 6.23 4.34 -54.23
N GLY A 6 7.31 5.11 -54.42
CA GLY A 6 8.43 5.20 -53.45
C GLY A 6 8.01 5.84 -52.13
N LEU A 7 7.19 6.88 -52.14
CA LEU A 7 6.67 7.55 -50.95
C LEU A 7 5.74 6.61 -50.14
N LYS A 8 4.81 5.89 -50.82
CA LYS A 8 3.93 4.90 -50.17
C LYS A 8 4.74 3.80 -49.46
N LYS A 9 5.80 3.27 -50.08
CA LYS A 9 6.68 2.27 -49.49
C LYS A 9 7.43 2.82 -48.25
N ARG A 10 7.88 4.08 -48.28
CA ARG A 10 8.54 4.73 -47.11
C ARG A 10 7.57 4.94 -45.95
N ILE A 11 6.35 5.43 -46.26
CA ILE A 11 5.30 5.61 -45.24
C ILE A 11 4.93 4.25 -44.61
N MET A 12 4.76 3.21 -45.42
CA MET A 12 4.43 1.88 -44.93
C MET A 12 5.55 1.29 -44.05
N LYS A 13 6.84 1.49 -44.39
CA LYS A 13 7.98 1.11 -43.54
C LYS A 13 7.98 1.88 -42.25
N LEU A 14 7.72 3.19 -42.26
CA LEU A 14 7.65 4.02 -41.06
C LEU A 14 6.51 3.56 -40.15
N LEU A 15 5.32 3.32 -40.69
CA LEU A 15 4.20 2.78 -39.91
C LEU A 15 4.52 1.42 -39.30
N LEU A 16 5.18 0.54 -40.02
CA LEU A 16 5.58 -0.76 -39.49
C LEU A 16 6.58 -0.60 -38.33
N LEU A 17 7.57 0.29 -38.46
CA LEU A 17 8.51 0.59 -37.38
C LEU A 17 7.84 1.17 -36.14
N VAL A 18 6.85 2.07 -36.31
CA VAL A 18 6.07 2.62 -35.21
C VAL A 18 5.25 1.52 -34.51
N ILE A 19 4.64 0.62 -35.27
CA ILE A 19 3.88 -0.52 -34.72
C ILE A 19 4.82 -1.46 -33.93
N ILE A 20 5.98 -1.79 -34.49
CA ILE A 20 6.97 -2.64 -33.81
C ILE A 20 7.45 -1.97 -32.50
N ALA A 21 7.79 -0.67 -32.56
CA ALA A 21 8.20 0.09 -31.38
C ALA A 21 7.11 0.15 -30.32
N TYR A 22 5.83 0.32 -30.75
CA TYR A 22 4.68 0.28 -29.85
C TYR A 22 4.54 -1.07 -29.13
N PHE A 23 4.58 -2.19 -29.87
CA PHE A 23 4.47 -3.52 -29.25
C PHE A 23 5.69 -3.86 -28.37
N PHE A 24 6.88 -3.41 -28.74
CA PHE A 24 8.07 -3.55 -27.91
C PHE A 24 7.92 -2.77 -26.58
N LEU A 25 7.48 -1.51 -26.65
CA LEU A 25 7.25 -0.67 -25.47
C LEU A 25 6.14 -1.25 -24.61
N LEU A 26 5.06 -1.74 -25.18
CA LEU A 26 3.97 -2.40 -24.47
C LEU A 26 4.47 -3.68 -23.76
N SER A 27 5.20 -4.53 -24.47
CA SER A 27 5.78 -5.74 -23.88
C SER A 27 6.73 -5.40 -22.72
N TRP A 28 7.58 -4.40 -22.92
CA TRP A 28 8.49 -3.92 -21.87
C TRP A 28 7.70 -3.38 -20.67
N LEU A 29 6.65 -2.60 -20.86
CA LEU A 29 5.80 -2.09 -19.79
C LEU A 29 5.13 -3.23 -19.01
N LEU A 30 4.54 -4.22 -19.70
CA LEU A 30 3.89 -5.36 -19.08
C LEU A 30 4.86 -6.22 -18.27
N LEU A 31 6.09 -6.43 -18.78
CA LEU A 31 7.15 -7.15 -18.07
C LEU A 31 7.75 -6.34 -16.91
N SER A 32 7.62 -5.01 -16.94
CA SER A 32 8.20 -4.10 -15.94
C SER A 32 7.19 -3.62 -14.90
N VAL A 33 5.93 -4.03 -14.97
CA VAL A 33 4.88 -3.55 -14.06
C VAL A 33 5.27 -3.76 -12.60
N ASP A 34 5.78 -4.93 -12.23
CA ASP A 34 6.19 -5.19 -10.86
C ASP A 34 7.33 -4.27 -10.39
N ILE A 35 8.25 -3.89 -11.28
CA ILE A 35 9.33 -2.94 -10.98
C ILE A 35 8.77 -1.52 -10.78
N ILE A 36 7.73 -1.16 -11.54
CA ILE A 36 7.08 0.15 -11.45
C ILE A 36 6.23 0.24 -10.18
N VAL A 37 5.46 -0.81 -9.91
CA VAL A 37 4.57 -0.89 -8.74
C VAL A 37 5.37 -1.06 -7.45
N PHE A 38 6.47 -1.81 -7.48
CA PHE A 38 7.32 -2.09 -6.33
C PHE A 38 8.77 -1.63 -6.57
N PRO A 39 9.07 -0.32 -6.56
CA PRO A 39 10.41 0.20 -6.80
C PRO A 39 11.33 -0.05 -5.59
N ARG A 40 11.59 -1.32 -5.26
CA ARG A 40 12.43 -1.76 -4.13
C ARG A 40 13.82 -1.11 -4.12
N PHE A 41 14.35 -0.76 -5.30
CA PHE A 41 15.63 -0.05 -5.44
C PHE A 41 15.61 1.37 -4.87
N ARG A 42 14.42 1.94 -4.60
CA ARG A 42 14.24 3.23 -3.92
C ARG A 42 14.05 3.07 -2.42
N ALA A 43 13.76 1.86 -1.94
CA ALA A 43 13.67 1.61 -0.51
C ALA A 43 15.09 1.59 0.07
N PRO A 44 15.42 2.47 1.02
CA PRO A 44 16.75 2.50 1.62
C PRO A 44 17.02 1.20 2.40
N ASN A 45 18.29 0.96 2.72
CA ASN A 45 18.62 -0.05 3.72
C ASN A 45 18.05 0.34 5.09
N ILE A 46 17.98 -0.61 6.02
CA ILE A 46 17.61 -0.29 7.41
C ILE A 46 18.67 0.65 7.98
N MET A 47 18.25 1.89 8.26
CA MET A 47 19.13 2.95 8.77
C MET A 47 18.99 3.12 10.29
N MET A 48 17.85 2.74 10.85
CA MET A 48 17.50 2.89 12.25
C MET A 48 16.58 1.76 12.67
N THR A 49 16.75 1.29 13.89
CA THR A 49 15.88 0.30 14.52
C THR A 49 15.11 0.93 15.69
N PRO A 50 14.05 0.31 16.20
CA PRO A 50 13.37 0.81 17.39
C PRO A 50 14.30 0.95 18.61
N LYS A 51 15.34 0.12 18.71
CA LYS A 51 16.35 0.20 19.78
C LYS A 51 17.10 1.54 19.81
N ASP A 52 17.35 2.11 18.64
CA ASP A 52 18.07 3.41 18.54
C ASP A 52 17.24 4.57 19.11
N LEU A 53 15.94 4.35 19.27
CA LEU A 53 14.98 5.26 19.94
C LEU A 53 14.67 4.83 21.38
N GLY A 54 15.40 3.87 21.94
CA GLY A 54 15.13 3.33 23.26
C GLY A 54 13.86 2.47 23.36
N VAL A 55 13.29 2.06 22.23
CA VAL A 55 12.06 1.28 22.19
C VAL A 55 12.38 -0.21 22.17
N LYS A 56 11.81 -0.98 23.10
CA LYS A 56 11.92 -2.44 23.10
C LYS A 56 11.11 -3.01 21.95
N TYR A 57 11.69 -3.96 21.21
CA TYR A 57 11.03 -4.65 20.10
C TYR A 57 11.58 -6.06 19.91
N GLU A 58 10.85 -6.85 19.17
CA GLU A 58 11.24 -8.17 18.67
C GLU A 58 11.40 -8.11 17.16
N GLU A 59 12.56 -8.50 16.64
CA GLU A 59 12.75 -8.72 15.20
C GLU A 59 12.32 -10.14 14.86
N ILE A 60 11.42 -10.26 13.91
CA ILE A 60 10.76 -11.50 13.54
C ILE A 60 10.93 -11.71 12.03
N PHE A 61 11.09 -12.96 11.64
CA PHE A 61 11.02 -13.35 10.23
C PHE A 61 9.80 -14.23 10.00
N VAL A 62 8.79 -13.68 9.31
CA VAL A 62 7.58 -14.42 8.95
C VAL A 62 7.83 -15.16 7.64
N GLU A 63 7.62 -16.48 7.66
CA GLU A 63 7.76 -17.31 6.47
C GLU A 63 6.48 -17.27 5.62
N THR A 64 6.65 -17.02 4.33
CA THR A 64 5.56 -17.04 3.35
C THR A 64 5.28 -18.46 2.87
N ALA A 65 4.15 -18.67 2.17
CA ALA A 65 3.75 -19.97 1.65
C ALA A 65 4.78 -20.62 0.69
N ASP A 66 5.63 -19.81 0.06
CA ASP A 66 6.72 -20.24 -0.81
C ASP A 66 8.10 -20.14 -0.12
N ALA A 67 8.13 -20.24 1.21
CA ALA A 67 9.32 -20.29 2.06
C ALA A 67 10.27 -19.08 1.91
N LYS A 68 9.72 -17.87 1.67
CA LYS A 68 10.47 -16.62 1.76
C LYS A 68 10.28 -15.98 3.12
N LYS A 69 11.31 -15.35 3.66
CA LYS A 69 11.28 -14.70 4.97
C LYS A 69 11.04 -13.20 4.82
N LEU A 70 9.98 -12.71 5.47
CA LEU A 70 9.66 -11.30 5.57
C LEU A 70 10.19 -10.76 6.89
N CYS A 71 10.98 -9.69 6.85
CA CYS A 71 11.49 -9.01 8.03
C CYS A 71 10.38 -8.18 8.67
N CYS A 72 10.15 -8.39 9.95
CA CYS A 72 9.07 -7.75 10.71
C CYS A 72 9.60 -7.25 12.05
N TRP A 73 9.00 -6.18 12.56
CA TRP A 73 9.21 -5.70 13.92
C TRP A 73 7.90 -5.74 14.70
N TYR A 74 7.96 -6.35 15.87
CA TYR A 74 6.90 -6.32 16.86
C TYR A 74 7.32 -5.46 18.05
N VAL A 75 6.53 -4.44 18.35
CA VAL A 75 6.73 -3.56 19.51
C VAL A 75 5.54 -3.77 20.44
N PRO A 76 5.75 -4.34 21.62
CA PRO A 76 4.67 -4.51 22.59
C PRO A 76 4.19 -3.15 23.10
N ALA A 77 2.89 -3.03 23.37
CA ALA A 77 2.33 -1.89 24.07
C ALA A 77 2.87 -1.80 25.50
N ALA A 78 2.93 -0.59 26.05
CA ALA A 78 3.33 -0.40 27.44
C ALA A 78 2.36 -1.05 28.43
N SER A 79 1.07 -1.10 28.08
CA SER A 79 0.02 -1.77 28.84
C SER A 79 -0.65 -2.83 27.96
N PRO A 80 -0.88 -4.06 28.44
CA PRO A 80 -1.53 -5.10 27.66
C PRO A 80 -3.00 -4.76 27.39
N GLY A 81 -3.28 -4.04 26.30
CA GLY A 81 -4.63 -3.58 25.94
C GLY A 81 -5.38 -4.46 24.94
N GLY A 82 -4.76 -5.57 24.48
CA GLY A 82 -5.39 -6.44 23.47
C GLY A 82 -5.56 -5.82 22.09
N LEU A 83 -5.08 -4.58 21.86
CA LEU A 83 -5.12 -3.92 20.55
C LEU A 83 -3.76 -4.06 19.86
N THR A 84 -3.76 -4.42 18.60
CA THR A 84 -2.54 -4.50 17.77
C THR A 84 -2.75 -3.75 16.47
N LEU A 85 -1.88 -2.78 16.20
CA LEU A 85 -1.79 -2.08 14.93
C LEU A 85 -0.93 -2.87 13.97
N ILE A 86 -1.52 -3.37 12.86
CA ILE A 86 -0.79 -3.94 11.73
C ILE A 86 -0.57 -2.81 10.73
N TYR A 87 0.70 -2.42 10.57
CA TYR A 87 1.05 -1.29 9.72
C TYR A 87 1.65 -1.75 8.39
N ASN A 88 0.99 -1.39 7.29
CA ASN A 88 1.42 -1.64 5.92
C ASN A 88 1.99 -0.35 5.36
N HIS A 89 3.31 -0.31 5.12
CA HIS A 89 4.02 0.90 4.70
C HIS A 89 3.79 1.25 3.22
N GLY A 90 4.17 2.47 2.85
CA GLY A 90 4.06 2.97 1.48
C GLY A 90 5.13 2.40 0.56
N ASN A 91 4.98 2.74 -0.74
CA ASN A 91 5.96 2.41 -1.74
C ASN A 91 7.28 3.18 -1.50
N ALA A 92 8.41 2.61 -1.87
CA ALA A 92 9.74 3.17 -1.65
C ALA A 92 10.10 3.46 -0.17
N GLU A 93 9.34 2.90 0.78
CA GLU A 93 9.62 2.87 2.22
C GLU A 93 10.09 1.49 2.65
N ASN A 94 10.51 1.38 3.89
CA ASN A 94 10.71 0.13 4.61
C ASN A 94 10.31 0.32 6.08
N ILE A 95 10.42 -0.75 6.87
CA ILE A 95 10.07 -0.72 8.30
C ILE A 95 10.84 0.36 9.06
N SER A 96 12.10 0.66 8.70
CA SER A 96 12.92 1.70 9.34
C SER A 96 12.40 3.11 9.04
N THR A 97 12.12 3.42 7.78
CA THR A 97 11.67 4.76 7.38
C THR A 97 10.22 5.04 7.77
N ALA A 98 9.37 4.01 7.81
CA ALA A 98 7.97 4.12 8.21
C ALA A 98 7.76 4.04 9.74
N PHE A 99 8.78 3.62 10.50
CA PHE A 99 8.65 3.32 11.92
C PHE A 99 8.10 4.48 12.76
N ASN A 100 8.66 5.68 12.62
CA ASN A 100 8.23 6.82 13.41
C ASN A 100 6.76 7.16 13.24
N HIS A 101 6.26 7.06 12.01
CA HIS A 101 4.85 7.29 11.71
C HIS A 101 3.96 6.20 12.32
N ALA A 102 4.32 4.94 12.11
CA ALA A 102 3.60 3.79 12.67
C ALA A 102 3.59 3.79 14.21
N TYR A 103 4.74 4.09 14.81
CA TYR A 103 4.90 4.10 16.26
C TYR A 103 4.15 5.25 16.93
N ALA A 104 4.08 6.43 16.30
CA ALA A 104 3.27 7.54 16.81
C ALA A 104 1.78 7.16 16.89
N ILE A 105 1.25 6.47 15.88
CA ILE A 105 -0.12 5.97 15.87
C ILE A 105 -0.30 4.89 16.95
N ALA A 106 0.58 3.90 16.99
CA ALA A 106 0.50 2.81 17.96
C ALA A 106 0.55 3.32 19.42
N ARG A 107 1.43 4.28 19.71
CA ARG A 107 1.50 4.93 21.03
C ARG A 107 0.20 5.67 21.38
N LYS A 108 -0.37 6.41 20.43
CA LYS A 108 -1.64 7.12 20.65
C LYS A 108 -2.79 6.17 20.95
N LEU A 109 -2.78 4.99 20.33
CA LEU A 109 -3.78 3.93 20.52
C LEU A 109 -3.50 3.03 21.73
N GLU A 110 -2.35 3.19 22.39
CA GLU A 110 -1.86 2.24 23.40
C GLU A 110 -1.83 0.79 22.89
N ALA A 111 -1.52 0.62 21.60
CA ALA A 111 -1.56 -0.64 20.88
C ALA A 111 -0.17 -1.24 20.71
N ASN A 112 -0.10 -2.58 20.63
CA ASN A 112 1.06 -3.23 20.03
C ASN A 112 1.23 -2.74 18.60
N LEU A 113 2.48 -2.62 18.12
CA LEU A 113 2.78 -2.36 16.72
C LEU A 113 3.38 -3.59 16.07
N PHE A 114 2.82 -3.99 14.95
CA PHE A 114 3.44 -4.91 14.01
C PHE A 114 3.63 -4.23 12.68
N ILE A 115 4.88 -4.12 12.23
CA ILE A 115 5.26 -3.53 10.95
C ILE A 115 6.20 -4.50 10.24
N TYR A 116 6.09 -4.63 8.92
CA TYR A 116 6.85 -5.59 8.13
C TYR A 116 7.25 -5.02 6.78
N ASP A 117 8.37 -5.51 6.25
CA ASP A 117 8.82 -5.23 4.90
C ASP A 117 8.22 -6.22 3.90
N TYR A 118 7.70 -5.71 2.79
CA TYR A 118 7.30 -6.56 1.66
C TYR A 118 8.50 -7.34 1.13
N ARG A 119 8.26 -8.49 0.49
CA ARG A 119 9.35 -9.27 -0.09
C ARG A 119 10.24 -8.41 -1.00
N GLY A 120 11.55 -8.60 -0.91
CA GLY A 120 12.56 -7.85 -1.64
C GLY A 120 12.80 -6.42 -1.16
N TYR A 121 12.13 -5.98 -0.09
CA TYR A 121 12.43 -4.72 0.58
C TYR A 121 13.36 -4.95 1.76
N ALA A 122 14.34 -4.06 1.92
CA ALA A 122 15.36 -4.10 2.97
C ALA A 122 15.89 -5.52 3.26
N ARG A 123 15.46 -6.16 4.36
CA ARG A 123 15.94 -7.49 4.78
C ARG A 123 14.97 -8.63 4.44
N SER A 124 13.84 -8.33 3.81
CA SER A 124 12.91 -9.36 3.33
C SER A 124 13.44 -10.03 2.08
N GLU A 125 13.33 -11.35 2.03
CA GLU A 125 13.82 -12.17 0.92
C GLU A 125 12.93 -12.04 -0.32
N GLY A 126 13.45 -12.52 -1.47
CA GLY A 126 12.73 -12.64 -2.72
C GLY A 126 12.64 -11.36 -3.54
N ALA A 127 11.68 -11.31 -4.45
CA ALA A 127 11.37 -10.15 -5.28
C ALA A 127 9.86 -9.89 -5.23
N PRO A 128 9.43 -8.63 -5.07
CA PRO A 128 8.03 -8.30 -5.00
C PRO A 128 7.37 -8.47 -6.37
N SER A 129 6.14 -8.92 -6.36
CA SER A 129 5.28 -8.96 -7.54
C SER A 129 3.83 -8.79 -7.12
N THR A 130 2.98 -8.37 -8.05
CA THR A 130 1.53 -8.31 -7.82
C THR A 130 0.94 -9.68 -7.50
N ALA A 131 1.52 -10.75 -8.06
CA ALA A 131 1.06 -12.12 -7.83
C ALA A 131 1.29 -12.59 -6.38
N THR A 132 2.41 -12.19 -5.76
CA THR A 132 2.79 -12.63 -4.41
C THR A 132 2.40 -11.67 -3.30
N PHE A 133 2.17 -10.40 -3.62
CA PHE A 133 1.94 -9.32 -2.66
C PHE A 133 0.84 -9.63 -1.64
N TYR A 134 -0.30 -10.10 -2.10
CA TYR A 134 -1.41 -10.43 -1.21
C TYR A 134 -1.19 -11.72 -0.42
N GLY A 135 -0.50 -12.71 -1.00
CA GLY A 135 -0.13 -13.94 -0.28
C GLY A 135 0.84 -13.67 0.87
N ASP A 136 1.73 -12.69 0.70
CA ASP A 136 2.62 -12.23 1.77
C ASP A 136 1.82 -11.57 2.92
N CYS A 137 0.82 -10.75 2.58
CA CYS A 137 -0.10 -10.17 3.56
C CYS A 137 -0.86 -11.26 4.33
N ASP A 138 -1.29 -12.32 3.65
CA ASP A 138 -1.96 -13.46 4.27
C ASP A 138 -1.05 -14.18 5.27
N SER A 139 0.22 -14.40 4.92
CA SER A 139 1.21 -15.03 5.79
C SER A 139 1.47 -14.20 7.05
N VAL A 140 1.57 -12.89 6.90
CA VAL A 140 1.71 -11.95 8.03
C VAL A 140 0.51 -12.02 8.97
N TYR A 141 -0.71 -11.97 8.41
CA TYR A 141 -1.92 -12.04 9.24
C TYR A 141 -2.06 -13.39 9.95
N ALA A 142 -1.77 -14.50 9.26
CA ALA A 142 -1.81 -15.84 9.83
C ALA A 142 -0.80 -15.97 10.99
N TYR A 143 0.43 -15.48 10.80
CA TYR A 143 1.44 -15.44 11.84
C TYR A 143 0.95 -14.69 13.09
N LEU A 144 0.42 -13.48 12.93
CA LEU A 144 -0.10 -12.69 14.06
C LEU A 144 -1.26 -13.39 14.78
N SER A 145 -2.16 -14.02 14.03
CA SER A 145 -3.28 -14.74 14.59
C SER A 145 -2.86 -16.03 15.34
N SER A 146 -1.67 -16.56 15.06
CA SER A 146 -1.11 -17.72 15.73
C SER A 146 -0.38 -17.39 17.04
N ARG A 147 -0.03 -16.11 17.28
CA ARG A 147 0.70 -15.69 18.49
C ARG A 147 -0.21 -15.81 19.73
N PRO A 148 0.20 -16.60 20.76
CA PRO A 148 -0.64 -16.82 21.95
C PRO A 148 -1.01 -15.53 22.69
N GLU A 149 -0.07 -14.58 22.78
CA GLU A 149 -0.25 -13.30 23.47
C GLU A 149 -1.20 -12.33 22.75
N LEU A 150 -1.48 -12.57 21.47
CA LEU A 150 -2.42 -11.78 20.65
C LEU A 150 -3.78 -12.47 20.49
N LYS A 151 -3.94 -13.68 21.03
CA LYS A 151 -5.17 -14.48 20.93
C LYS A 151 -6.35 -13.74 21.57
N GLY A 152 -7.41 -13.53 20.79
CA GLY A 152 -8.60 -12.79 21.22
C GLY A 152 -8.43 -11.27 21.20
N GLY A 153 -7.24 -10.77 20.83
CA GLY A 153 -6.98 -9.34 20.64
C GLY A 153 -7.69 -8.77 19.41
N LYS A 154 -7.73 -7.43 19.36
CA LYS A 154 -8.33 -6.68 18.25
C LYS A 154 -7.25 -6.18 17.31
N PHE A 155 -7.36 -6.49 16.02
CA PHE A 155 -6.45 -5.96 15.00
C PHE A 155 -7.01 -4.68 14.37
N VAL A 156 -6.24 -3.60 14.41
CA VAL A 156 -6.43 -2.42 13.59
C VAL A 156 -5.48 -2.54 12.40
N VAL A 157 -6.03 -2.64 11.21
CA VAL A 157 -5.23 -2.75 9.99
C VAL A 157 -5.09 -1.36 9.37
N TYR A 158 -3.86 -0.89 9.29
CA TYR A 158 -3.53 0.41 8.73
C TYR A 158 -2.70 0.24 7.46
N GLY A 159 -2.97 1.05 6.43
CA GLY A 159 -2.16 1.05 5.22
C GLY A 159 -2.01 2.42 4.60
N ARG A 160 -0.75 2.79 4.26
CA ARG A 160 -0.42 4.05 3.60
C ARG A 160 -0.03 3.83 2.15
N SER A 161 -0.59 4.61 1.23
CA SER A 161 -0.27 4.55 -0.21
C SER A 161 -0.41 3.12 -0.75
N LEU A 162 0.67 2.48 -1.23
CA LEU A 162 0.69 1.06 -1.61
C LEU A 162 0.16 0.15 -0.49
N GLY A 163 0.53 0.43 0.75
CA GLY A 163 0.07 -0.33 1.92
C GLY A 163 -1.44 -0.29 2.13
N GLY A 164 -2.14 0.69 1.55
CA GLY A 164 -3.59 0.73 1.55
C GLY A 164 -4.21 -0.46 0.80
N ALA A 165 -3.60 -0.91 -0.30
CA ALA A 165 -4.03 -2.12 -1.01
C ALA A 165 -3.84 -3.38 -0.15
N ALA A 166 -2.73 -3.48 0.59
CA ALA A 166 -2.48 -4.56 1.56
C ALA A 166 -3.51 -4.54 2.69
N ALA A 167 -3.78 -3.37 3.27
CA ALA A 167 -4.72 -3.21 4.37
C ALA A 167 -6.16 -3.55 3.95
N ILE A 168 -6.60 -3.10 2.78
CA ILE A 168 -7.92 -3.44 2.22
C ILE A 168 -8.00 -4.95 1.95
N HIS A 169 -6.95 -5.56 1.42
CA HIS A 169 -6.91 -7.01 1.21
C HIS A 169 -7.05 -7.76 2.53
N MET A 170 -6.25 -7.44 3.55
CA MET A 170 -6.35 -8.07 4.87
C MET A 170 -7.76 -7.92 5.44
N ALA A 171 -8.34 -6.71 5.41
CA ALA A 171 -9.69 -6.46 5.93
C ALA A 171 -10.80 -7.11 5.10
N SER A 172 -10.56 -7.41 3.82
CA SER A 172 -11.52 -8.13 2.96
C SER A 172 -11.55 -9.63 3.20
N LYS A 173 -10.45 -10.18 3.69
CA LYS A 173 -10.27 -11.63 3.85
C LYS A 173 -10.35 -12.08 5.30
N PHE A 174 -9.92 -11.23 6.23
CA PHE A 174 -9.81 -11.56 7.64
C PHE A 174 -10.65 -10.60 8.49
N GLN A 175 -11.07 -11.09 9.65
CA GLN A 175 -11.78 -10.26 10.60
C GLN A 175 -10.82 -9.27 11.26
N CYS A 176 -11.06 -7.97 11.11
CA CYS A 176 -10.35 -6.94 11.82
C CYS A 176 -11.31 -6.02 12.59
N HIS A 177 -10.80 -5.35 13.62
CA HIS A 177 -11.58 -4.43 14.44
C HIS A 177 -11.87 -3.14 13.67
N ARG A 178 -10.83 -2.58 13.01
CA ARG A 178 -10.92 -1.35 12.22
C ARG A 178 -9.97 -1.43 11.02
N LEU A 179 -10.37 -0.81 9.92
CA LEU A 179 -9.54 -0.55 8.77
C LEU A 179 -9.25 0.96 8.69
N ILE A 180 -7.99 1.32 8.46
CA ILE A 180 -7.57 2.70 8.21
C ILE A 180 -6.71 2.72 6.96
N THR A 181 -7.02 3.60 6.03
CA THR A 181 -6.18 3.82 4.84
C THR A 181 -5.82 5.29 4.70
N GLU A 182 -4.57 5.58 4.39
CA GLU A 182 -4.07 6.92 4.15
C GLU A 182 -3.47 7.03 2.75
N SER A 183 -3.88 8.07 2.01
CA SER A 183 -3.34 8.43 0.69
C SER A 183 -3.26 7.25 -0.27
N THR A 184 -4.30 6.40 -0.32
CA THR A 184 -4.33 5.18 -1.13
C THR A 184 -5.19 5.33 -2.38
N PHE A 185 -5.15 4.33 -3.24
CA PHE A 185 -5.77 4.31 -4.57
C PHE A 185 -6.89 3.27 -4.68
N VAL A 186 -7.80 3.50 -5.62
CA VAL A 186 -8.87 2.56 -6.01
C VAL A 186 -8.29 1.34 -6.74
N SER A 187 -7.31 1.59 -7.62
CA SER A 187 -6.52 0.59 -8.34
C SER A 187 -5.28 1.25 -8.95
N VAL A 188 -4.23 0.48 -9.24
CA VAL A 188 -3.03 1.01 -9.90
C VAL A 188 -3.32 1.59 -11.29
N PRO A 189 -4.18 1.00 -12.14
CA PRO A 189 -4.49 1.57 -13.44
C PRO A 189 -5.09 2.97 -13.39
N LEU A 190 -5.88 3.30 -12.37
CA LEU A 190 -6.45 4.64 -12.27
C LEU A 190 -5.36 5.71 -12.08
N HIS A 191 -4.24 5.35 -11.49
CA HIS A 191 -3.09 6.25 -11.37
C HIS A 191 -2.41 6.48 -12.73
N ILE A 192 -2.36 5.44 -13.59
CA ILE A 192 -1.85 5.54 -14.97
C ILE A 192 -2.80 6.38 -15.83
N TRP A 193 -4.10 6.34 -15.59
CA TRP A 193 -5.10 7.14 -16.30
C TRP A 193 -4.84 8.64 -16.24
N PHE A 194 -4.29 9.13 -15.15
CA PHE A 194 -3.97 10.55 -14.99
C PHE A 194 -2.61 10.96 -15.57
N ASN A 195 -1.83 10.01 -16.10
CA ASN A 195 -0.58 10.28 -16.79
C ASN A 195 -0.80 10.18 -18.31
N PRO A 196 -0.78 11.31 -19.06
CA PRO A 196 -1.12 11.31 -20.50
C PRO A 196 -0.16 10.47 -21.34
N VAL A 197 1.08 10.26 -20.89
CA VAL A 197 2.06 9.42 -21.61
C VAL A 197 1.76 7.93 -21.40
N LEU A 198 1.30 7.55 -20.22
CA LEU A 198 1.01 6.16 -19.87
C LEU A 198 -0.45 5.76 -20.20
N PHE A 199 -1.31 6.73 -20.44
CA PHE A 199 -2.74 6.51 -20.76
C PHE A 199 -2.97 5.53 -21.91
N VAL A 200 -2.12 5.56 -22.94
CA VAL A 200 -2.18 4.65 -24.09
C VAL A 200 -2.10 3.17 -23.69
N PHE A 201 -1.46 2.89 -22.55
CA PHE A 201 -1.29 1.52 -22.03
C PHE A 201 -2.39 1.11 -21.05
N TYR A 202 -3.28 2.02 -20.66
CA TYR A 202 -4.37 1.76 -19.71
C TYR A 202 -5.20 0.50 -20.01
N PRO A 203 -5.62 0.21 -21.28
CA PRO A 203 -6.38 -0.99 -21.57
C PRO A 203 -5.67 -2.31 -21.25
N PHE A 204 -4.34 -2.28 -21.18
CA PHE A 204 -3.50 -3.47 -20.99
C PHE A 204 -3.02 -3.65 -19.54
N VAL A 205 -3.20 -2.63 -18.67
CA VAL A 205 -2.72 -2.63 -17.27
C VAL A 205 -3.90 -2.74 -16.29
N ARG A 206 -4.97 -3.36 -16.73
CA ARG A 206 -6.33 -3.22 -16.20
C ARG A 206 -6.56 -3.69 -14.76
N GLU A 207 -5.74 -4.55 -14.17
CA GLU A 207 -6.11 -5.24 -12.92
C GLU A 207 -5.00 -5.40 -11.88
N TYR A 208 -4.10 -4.42 -11.78
CA TYR A 208 -3.09 -4.45 -10.74
C TYR A 208 -3.62 -3.81 -9.45
N LEU A 209 -3.57 -4.59 -8.35
CA LEU A 209 -3.98 -4.18 -7.01
C LEU A 209 -5.38 -3.54 -6.98
N PRO A 210 -6.45 -4.29 -7.33
CA PRO A 210 -7.81 -3.77 -7.42
C PRO A 210 -8.43 -3.56 -6.03
N SER A 211 -8.06 -2.46 -5.37
CA SER A 211 -8.54 -2.12 -4.01
C SER A 211 -10.05 -1.99 -3.94
N SER A 212 -10.70 -1.42 -4.97
CA SER A 212 -12.17 -1.27 -5.01
C SER A 212 -12.89 -2.61 -5.05
N GLU A 213 -12.38 -3.58 -5.81
CA GLU A 213 -13.00 -4.92 -5.87
C GLU A 213 -12.87 -5.65 -4.54
N LYS A 214 -11.68 -5.60 -3.93
CA LYS A 214 -11.45 -6.20 -2.60
C LYS A 214 -12.27 -5.51 -1.51
N ALA A 215 -12.46 -4.20 -1.61
CA ALA A 215 -13.25 -3.41 -0.66
C ALA A 215 -14.70 -3.90 -0.55
N LYS A 216 -15.27 -4.52 -1.58
CA LYS A 216 -16.64 -5.07 -1.56
C LYS A 216 -16.84 -6.13 -0.47
N ALA A 217 -15.79 -6.83 -0.08
CA ALA A 217 -15.81 -7.84 0.98
C ALA A 217 -15.48 -7.28 2.38
N VAL A 218 -15.07 -6.01 2.48
CA VAL A 218 -14.76 -5.39 3.77
C VAL A 218 -16.04 -5.16 4.57
N THR A 219 -16.05 -5.64 5.81
CA THR A 219 -17.15 -5.45 6.76
C THR A 219 -16.77 -4.58 7.95
N ALA A 220 -15.48 -4.49 8.26
CA ALA A 220 -14.97 -3.66 9.35
C ALA A 220 -15.24 -2.17 9.10
N PRO A 221 -15.54 -1.38 10.14
CA PRO A 221 -15.57 0.07 9.99
C PRO A 221 -14.25 0.60 9.42
N TRP A 222 -14.33 1.55 8.48
CA TRP A 222 -13.21 2.02 7.69
C TRP A 222 -13.06 3.54 7.75
N LEU A 223 -11.87 4.02 8.17
CA LEU A 223 -11.47 5.41 8.08
C LEU A 223 -10.56 5.62 6.87
N ILE A 224 -10.96 6.52 5.98
CA ILE A 224 -10.21 6.92 4.80
C ILE A 224 -9.60 8.29 5.08
N ILE A 225 -8.27 8.39 5.09
CA ILE A 225 -7.52 9.62 5.30
C ILE A 225 -6.84 10.01 3.99
N HIS A 226 -6.85 11.30 3.62
CA HIS A 226 -6.15 11.74 2.41
C HIS A 226 -5.73 13.21 2.48
N GLY A 227 -4.61 13.54 1.84
CA GLY A 227 -4.21 14.92 1.64
C GLY A 227 -4.98 15.57 0.49
N GLY A 228 -5.58 16.75 0.70
CA GLY A 228 -6.35 17.45 -0.34
C GLY A 228 -5.50 17.89 -1.54
N ARG A 229 -4.18 18.14 -1.30
CA ARG A 229 -3.21 18.52 -2.34
C ARG A 229 -2.26 17.38 -2.70
N ASP A 230 -2.72 16.14 -2.58
CA ASP A 230 -1.94 14.97 -2.95
C ASP A 230 -1.68 14.95 -4.47
N GLY A 231 -0.43 15.23 -4.86
CA GLY A 231 0.03 15.24 -6.24
C GLY A 231 0.53 13.88 -6.74
N VAL A 232 0.60 12.86 -5.85
CA VAL A 232 0.99 11.49 -6.20
C VAL A 232 -0.24 10.65 -6.47
N ILE A 233 -1.16 10.58 -5.51
CA ILE A 233 -2.44 9.88 -5.63
C ILE A 233 -3.56 10.91 -5.41
N SER A 234 -4.27 11.28 -6.47
CA SER A 234 -5.31 12.29 -6.38
C SER A 234 -6.34 11.97 -5.28
N VAL A 235 -6.74 12.99 -4.52
CA VAL A 235 -7.80 12.90 -3.50
C VAL A 235 -9.12 12.32 -4.03
N LYS A 236 -9.34 12.36 -5.35
CA LYS A 236 -10.47 11.69 -6.03
C LYS A 236 -10.53 10.19 -5.72
N ASN A 237 -9.38 9.54 -5.46
CA ASN A 237 -9.36 8.15 -5.04
C ASN A 237 -10.01 7.95 -3.67
N ALA A 238 -9.77 8.83 -2.70
CA ALA A 238 -10.41 8.77 -1.38
C ALA A 238 -11.94 8.93 -1.50
N HIS A 239 -12.39 9.90 -2.29
CA HIS A 239 -13.82 10.08 -2.55
C HIS A 239 -14.44 8.87 -3.25
N ALA A 240 -13.74 8.28 -4.22
CA ALA A 240 -14.21 7.09 -4.92
C ALA A 240 -14.30 5.87 -3.99
N LEU A 241 -13.31 5.64 -3.11
CA LEU A 241 -13.36 4.58 -2.09
C LEU A 241 -14.49 4.83 -1.09
N TYR A 242 -14.71 6.08 -0.69
CA TYR A 242 -15.79 6.46 0.20
C TYR A 242 -17.17 6.25 -0.42
N ALA A 243 -17.31 6.46 -1.73
CA ALA A 243 -18.56 6.33 -2.47
C ALA A 243 -18.94 4.90 -2.87
N LEU A 244 -18.05 3.90 -2.62
CA LEU A 244 -18.34 2.50 -2.98
C LEU A 244 -19.64 2.02 -2.29
N ASP A 245 -20.45 1.26 -2.99
CA ASP A 245 -21.59 0.56 -2.38
C ASP A 245 -21.10 -0.73 -1.72
N ILE A 246 -20.83 -0.65 -0.41
CA ILE A 246 -20.29 -1.74 0.40
C ILE A 246 -20.89 -1.75 1.81
N LYS A 247 -20.81 -2.89 2.50
CA LYS A 247 -21.38 -3.07 3.85
C LYS A 247 -20.63 -2.29 4.94
N ALA A 248 -19.33 -2.03 4.77
CA ALA A 248 -18.54 -1.34 5.78
C ALA A 248 -19.03 0.09 6.03
N LYS A 249 -19.21 0.46 7.30
CA LYS A 249 -19.40 1.87 7.70
C LYS A 249 -18.10 2.62 7.42
N ARG A 250 -18.17 3.73 6.70
CA ARG A 250 -17.00 4.51 6.29
C ARG A 250 -17.05 5.91 6.88
N SER A 251 -15.88 6.41 7.23
CA SER A 251 -15.62 7.81 7.55
C SER A 251 -14.49 8.31 6.65
N ILE A 252 -14.53 9.57 6.26
CA ILE A 252 -13.50 10.19 5.45
C ILE A 252 -12.95 11.42 6.18
N TYR A 253 -11.63 11.60 6.14
CA TYR A 253 -10.93 12.76 6.66
C TYR A 253 -9.98 13.29 5.59
N ILE A 254 -10.27 14.47 5.05
CA ILE A 254 -9.44 15.16 4.08
C ILE A 254 -8.70 16.29 4.78
N ALA A 255 -7.36 16.24 4.72
CA ALA A 255 -6.49 17.31 5.19
C ALA A 255 -6.19 18.24 3.99
N ASP A 256 -6.99 19.29 3.81
CA ASP A 256 -7.07 20.09 2.57
C ASP A 256 -5.70 20.63 2.08
N GLU A 257 -4.80 21.03 2.99
CA GLU A 257 -3.49 21.58 2.64
C GLU A 257 -2.40 20.50 2.50
N ALA A 258 -2.69 19.28 2.95
CA ALA A 258 -1.70 18.22 2.99
C ALA A 258 -1.45 17.60 1.61
N SER A 259 -0.21 17.23 1.37
CA SER A 259 0.25 16.43 0.24
C SER A 259 0.31 14.94 0.61
N HIS A 260 0.85 14.10 -0.29
CA HIS A 260 0.91 12.64 -0.16
C HIS A 260 1.55 12.13 1.16
N ASN A 261 2.58 12.83 1.65
CA ASN A 261 3.44 12.31 2.72
C ASN A 261 3.41 13.15 4.01
N ASN A 262 2.57 14.17 4.12
CA ASN A 262 2.70 15.13 5.21
C ASN A 262 1.41 15.37 6.02
N VAL A 263 0.38 14.51 5.88
CA VAL A 263 -0.88 14.65 6.62
C VAL A 263 -0.62 14.72 8.13
N MET A 264 0.06 13.72 8.70
CA MET A 264 0.37 13.70 10.12
C MET A 264 1.28 14.88 10.53
N LYS A 265 2.25 15.26 9.68
CA LYS A 265 3.15 16.39 9.97
C LYS A 265 2.40 17.72 10.08
N LEU A 266 1.42 17.95 9.22
CA LEU A 266 0.65 19.20 9.19
C LEU A 266 -0.48 19.23 10.23
N ARG A 267 -1.09 18.09 10.52
CA ARG A 267 -2.27 18.00 11.40
C ARG A 267 -1.94 17.51 12.82
N GLY A 268 -0.76 16.94 13.04
CA GLY A 268 -0.26 16.59 14.37
C GLY A 268 -1.29 15.85 15.23
N ASP A 269 -1.63 16.46 16.37
CA ASP A 269 -2.59 15.87 17.32
C ASP A 269 -4.00 15.72 16.75
N GLU A 270 -4.44 16.60 15.86
CA GLU A 270 -5.76 16.46 15.20
C GLU A 270 -5.83 15.13 14.45
N TYR A 271 -4.80 14.80 13.67
CA TYR A 271 -4.69 13.54 12.94
C TYR A 271 -4.72 12.33 13.88
N LEU A 272 -3.89 12.35 14.92
CA LEU A 272 -3.82 11.28 15.91
C LEU A 272 -5.13 11.11 16.69
N ASN A 273 -5.79 12.21 17.04
CA ASN A 273 -7.08 12.17 17.72
C ASN A 273 -8.19 11.62 16.82
N LYS A 274 -8.20 11.95 15.52
CA LYS A 274 -9.15 11.35 14.56
C LYS A 274 -9.04 9.83 14.50
N ILE A 275 -7.80 9.31 14.49
CA ILE A 275 -7.55 7.86 14.52
C ILE A 275 -7.98 7.27 15.86
N TYR A 276 -7.61 7.89 16.97
CA TYR A 276 -7.97 7.44 18.32
C TYR A 276 -9.51 7.36 18.50
N ASP A 277 -10.21 8.42 18.16
CA ASP A 277 -11.67 8.48 18.26
C ASP A 277 -12.36 7.43 17.38
N PHE A 278 -11.81 7.19 16.18
CA PHE A 278 -12.34 6.19 15.27
C PHE A 278 -12.15 4.76 15.77
N VAL A 279 -11.01 4.47 16.37
CA VAL A 279 -10.69 3.12 16.86
C VAL A 279 -11.46 2.78 18.14
N ASN A 280 -11.74 3.77 19.01
CA ASN A 280 -12.36 3.56 20.32
C ASN A 280 -13.89 3.79 20.35
N LYS A 281 -14.48 4.17 19.23
CA LYS A 281 -15.94 4.20 19.03
C LYS A 281 -16.48 2.82 18.68
#